data_9adfd0a93a63c5b8fe414975d3aa12ce
#
_entry.id   9adfd0a93a63c5b8fe414975d3aa12ce
#
_cell.length_a   1.000
_cell.length_b   1.000
_cell.length_c   1.000
_cell.angle_alpha   90.00
_cell.angle_beta   90.00
_cell.angle_gamma   90.00
#
_symmetry.space_group_name_H-M   'P 1'
#
loop_
_entity.id
_entity.type
_entity.pdbx_description
1 polymer ?
#
loop_
_entity_poly.entity_id
_entity_poly.type
_entity_poly.pdbx_seq_one_letter_code
_entity_poly.pdbx_strand_id
1 'polypeptide(L)'
;MGEEARPGRDFHERPGRWCPLGYRYGAYSLRAAAAFETETLYVAGGLYGNPFALEAVLAAFAEERGERALVFNGDFHWFDLDPADFLRVDRGVRGHVATRGNVETELV
;
A
#
# COMPACT_ATOMS: atom_id res chain seq x y z
N MET A 1 20.21 18.96 -26.25
CA MET A 1 20.19 18.45 -25.58
C MET A 1 19.54 18.44 -24.27
N GLY A 2 19.45 19.39 -23.59
CA GLY A 2 18.90 19.38 -22.27
C GLY A 2 17.47 18.98 -22.23
N GLU A 3 16.77 19.08 -23.34
CA GLU A 3 15.42 18.80 -23.29
C GLU A 3 15.08 17.38 -23.11
N GLU A 4 15.80 16.51 -23.70
CA GLU A 4 15.49 15.15 -23.59
C GLU A 4 15.79 14.64 -22.24
N ALA A 5 16.60 15.30 -21.50
CA ALA A 5 16.96 14.86 -20.17
C ALA A 5 15.91 15.21 -19.13
N ARG A 6 14.88 15.93 -19.50
CA ARG A 6 13.87 16.35 -18.54
C ARG A 6 12.85 15.25 -18.31
N PRO A 7 12.87 14.59 -17.16
CA PRO A 7 11.94 13.50 -16.92
C PRO A 7 10.48 13.94 -16.95
N GLY A 8 10.20 15.13 -16.48
CA GLY A 8 8.84 15.61 -16.45
C GLY A 8 8.21 15.75 -17.82
N ARG A 9 9.04 16.10 -18.80
CA ARG A 9 8.53 16.25 -20.15
C ARG A 9 8.11 14.92 -20.74
N ASP A 10 8.97 13.91 -20.58
CA ASP A 10 8.64 12.59 -21.02
C ASP A 10 7.40 12.08 -20.34
N PHE A 11 7.26 12.38 -19.08
CA PHE A 11 6.12 11.96 -18.30
C PHE A 11 4.81 12.46 -18.91
N HIS A 12 4.81 13.68 -19.41
CA HIS A 12 3.57 14.26 -19.93
C HIS A 12 3.34 13.97 -21.41
N GLU A 13 4.37 13.70 -22.16
CA GLU A 13 4.24 13.56 -23.60
C GLU A 13 4.05 12.16 -24.11
N ARG A 14 4.47 11.16 -23.34
CA ARG A 14 4.37 9.79 -23.80
C ARG A 14 3.09 9.13 -23.32
N PRO A 15 2.43 8.38 -24.17
CA PRO A 15 1.30 7.58 -23.73
C PRO A 15 1.78 6.43 -22.87
N GLY A 16 0.91 5.89 -22.05
CA GLY A 16 1.23 4.75 -21.21
C GLY A 16 1.47 5.13 -19.77
N ARG A 17 2.05 4.21 -19.03
CA ARG A 17 2.23 4.40 -17.60
C ARG A 17 3.61 4.90 -17.27
N TRP A 18 3.64 5.87 -16.41
CA TRP A 18 4.88 6.41 -15.91
C TRP A 18 4.83 6.43 -14.40
N CYS A 19 5.96 6.16 -13.79
CA CYS A 19 6.09 6.29 -12.34
C CYS A 19 6.46 7.73 -12.02
N PRO A 20 5.63 8.45 -11.26
CA PRO A 20 5.95 9.81 -10.86
C PRO A 20 7.29 9.87 -10.14
N LEU A 21 8.01 10.95 -10.30
CA LEU A 21 9.35 11.08 -9.71
C LEU A 21 9.33 10.85 -8.20
N GLY A 22 8.30 11.31 -7.52
CA GLY A 22 8.19 11.12 -6.08
C GLY A 22 8.02 9.69 -5.65
N TYR A 23 7.67 8.81 -6.58
CA TYR A 23 7.51 7.38 -6.29
C TYR A 23 8.68 6.54 -6.79
N ARG A 24 9.68 7.17 -7.37
CA ARG A 24 10.83 6.43 -7.87
C ARG A 24 11.91 6.35 -6.81
N TYR A 25 12.17 5.14 -6.38
CA TYR A 25 13.22 4.88 -5.42
C TYR A 25 14.35 4.16 -6.14
N GLY A 26 15.57 4.55 -5.89
CA GLY A 26 16.72 3.86 -6.46
C GLY A 26 16.87 2.46 -5.90
N ALA A 27 17.61 1.61 -6.63
CA ALA A 27 17.85 0.25 -6.17
C ALA A 27 18.48 0.19 -4.78
N TYR A 28 19.18 1.25 -4.39
CA TYR A 28 19.80 1.33 -3.09
C TYR A 28 18.77 1.20 -1.95
N SER A 29 17.54 1.67 -2.17
CA SER A 29 16.52 1.60 -1.14
C SER A 29 16.13 0.17 -0.81
N LEU A 30 16.44 -0.79 -1.68
CA LEU A 30 16.11 -2.20 -1.46
C LEU A 30 17.18 -2.92 -0.65
N ARG A 31 18.24 -2.23 -0.23
CA ARG A 31 19.32 -2.84 0.56
C ARG A 31 19.02 -2.85 2.06
N ALA A 32 17.89 -2.39 2.46
CA ALA A 32 17.52 -2.39 3.86
C ALA A 32 17.41 -3.81 4.39
N ALA A 33 17.74 -3.99 5.66
CA ALA A 33 17.57 -5.27 6.31
C ALA A 33 16.08 -5.60 6.45
N ALA A 34 15.76 -6.88 6.61
CA ALA A 34 14.38 -7.29 6.83
C ALA A 34 13.84 -6.62 8.10
N ALA A 35 12.60 -6.16 8.02
CA ALA A 35 11.98 -5.47 9.16
C ALA A 35 11.56 -6.45 10.25
N PHE A 36 11.21 -7.68 9.87
CA PHE A 36 10.79 -8.70 10.82
C PHE A 36 10.83 -10.06 10.14
N GLU A 37 10.67 -11.11 10.95
CA GLU A 37 10.62 -12.47 10.46
C GLU A 37 9.35 -13.12 11.00
N THR A 38 8.75 -14.04 10.26
CA THR A 38 7.55 -14.74 10.71
C THR A 38 7.45 -16.08 9.96
N GLU A 39 6.68 -17.00 10.51
CA GLU A 39 6.46 -18.28 9.83
C GLU A 39 5.49 -18.12 8.67
N THR A 40 4.45 -17.32 8.85
CA THR A 40 3.45 -17.10 7.82
C THR A 40 3.26 -15.60 7.64
N LEU A 41 3.29 -15.17 6.41
CA LEU A 41 3.07 -13.76 6.07
C LEU A 41 1.83 -13.64 5.19
N TYR A 42 0.85 -12.88 5.68
CA TYR A 42 -0.29 -12.51 4.87
C TYR A 42 -0.03 -11.13 4.29
N VAL A 43 -0.22 -10.98 3.00
CA VAL A 43 -0.10 -9.69 2.34
C VAL A 43 -1.44 -9.39 1.69
N ALA A 44 -2.13 -8.40 2.23
CA ALA A 44 -3.40 -7.96 1.67
C ALA A 44 -3.14 -6.84 0.67
N GLY A 45 -3.67 -6.98 -0.53
CA GLY A 45 -3.60 -5.94 -1.55
C GLY A 45 -4.56 -4.81 -1.25
N GLY A 46 -4.90 -4.02 -2.25
CA GLY A 46 -5.75 -2.86 -2.05
C GLY A 46 -7.16 -3.22 -1.58
N LEU A 47 -7.52 -2.72 -0.42
CA LEU A 47 -8.86 -2.87 0.12
C LEU A 47 -9.82 -1.85 -0.47
N TYR A 48 -9.32 -0.70 -0.85
CA TYR A 48 -10.08 0.42 -1.43
C TYR A 48 -11.30 0.81 -0.58
N GLY A 49 -11.12 0.77 0.75
CA GLY A 49 -12.17 1.19 1.67
C GLY A 49 -13.30 0.20 1.86
N ASN A 50 -13.09 -1.06 1.49
CA ASN A 50 -14.14 -2.08 1.61
C ASN A 50 -14.06 -2.77 2.98
N PRO A 51 -14.99 -2.46 3.90
CA PRO A 51 -14.94 -3.05 5.23
C PRO A 51 -15.22 -4.56 5.24
N PHE A 52 -15.94 -5.05 4.24
CA PHE A 52 -16.23 -6.48 4.16
C PHE A 52 -14.97 -7.25 3.73
N ALA A 53 -14.20 -6.69 2.81
CA ALA A 53 -12.92 -7.29 2.43
C ALA A 53 -11.97 -7.30 3.62
N LEU A 54 -11.95 -6.22 4.39
CA LEU A 54 -11.14 -6.15 5.60
C LEU A 54 -11.54 -7.24 6.59
N GLU A 55 -12.83 -7.42 6.82
CA GLU A 55 -13.31 -8.46 7.72
C GLU A 55 -12.86 -9.85 7.27
N ALA A 56 -12.95 -10.12 5.97
CA ALA A 56 -12.55 -11.41 5.42
C ALA A 56 -11.05 -11.66 5.63
N VAL A 57 -10.22 -10.64 5.40
CA VAL A 57 -8.78 -10.74 5.60
C VAL A 57 -8.48 -11.00 7.08
N LEU A 58 -9.09 -10.24 7.96
CA LEU A 58 -8.84 -10.38 9.40
C LEU A 58 -9.32 -11.73 9.92
N ALA A 59 -10.43 -12.24 9.41
CA ALA A 59 -10.92 -13.54 9.80
C ALA A 59 -9.98 -14.66 9.36
N ALA A 60 -9.51 -14.59 8.13
CA ALA A 60 -8.56 -15.59 7.63
C ALA A 60 -7.26 -15.55 8.42
N PHE A 61 -6.77 -14.34 8.73
CA PHE A 61 -5.56 -14.19 9.50
C PHE A 61 -5.72 -14.72 10.92
N ALA A 62 -6.89 -14.53 11.52
CA ALA A 62 -7.16 -14.99 12.87
C ALA A 62 -7.14 -16.52 12.96
N GLU A 63 -7.46 -17.21 11.89
CA GLU A 63 -7.45 -18.67 11.86
C GLU A 63 -6.08 -19.27 11.61
N GLU A 64 -5.13 -18.46 11.16
CA GLU A 64 -3.79 -18.94 10.90
C GLU A 64 -3.11 -19.32 12.22
N ARG A 65 -2.40 -20.43 12.22
CA ARG A 65 -1.72 -20.94 13.41
C ARG A 65 -0.25 -20.59 13.39
N GLY A 66 0.32 -20.48 14.56
CA GLY A 66 1.74 -20.22 14.70
C GLY A 66 2.07 -18.76 14.61
N GLU A 67 3.34 -18.48 14.43
CA GLU A 67 3.82 -17.11 14.32
C GLU A 67 3.42 -16.55 12.97
N ARG A 68 2.73 -15.44 12.98
CA ARG A 68 2.18 -14.86 11.76
C ARG A 68 2.20 -13.36 11.78
N ALA A 69 2.23 -12.77 10.59
CA ALA A 69 2.15 -11.34 10.43
C ALA A 69 1.24 -11.00 9.26
N LEU A 70 0.59 -9.85 9.34
CA LEU A 70 -0.28 -9.35 8.30
C LEU A 70 0.23 -7.99 7.86
N VAL A 71 0.41 -7.83 6.56
CA VAL A 71 0.83 -6.58 5.94
C VAL A 71 -0.27 -6.11 5.01
N PHE A 72 -0.71 -4.87 5.18
CA PHE A 72 -1.58 -4.22 4.22
C PHE A 72 -0.70 -3.45 3.24
N ASN A 73 -0.71 -3.88 1.99
CA ASN A 73 0.21 -3.37 0.99
C ASN A 73 -0.35 -2.15 0.26
N GLY A 74 -0.66 -1.10 1.02
CA GLY A 74 -1.13 0.15 0.47
C GLY A 74 -2.55 0.12 -0.07
N ASP A 75 -3.06 1.28 -0.43
CA ASP A 75 -4.36 1.47 -1.08
C ASP A 75 -5.52 0.85 -0.28
N PHE A 76 -5.54 1.09 1.02
CA PHE A 76 -6.59 0.53 1.87
C PHE A 76 -7.79 1.47 2.01
N HIS A 77 -7.67 2.74 1.66
CA HIS A 77 -8.79 3.68 1.60
C HIS A 77 -9.03 4.11 0.15
N TRP A 78 -10.25 4.34 -0.24
CA TRP A 78 -10.59 4.98 -1.52
C TRP A 78 -12.08 5.29 -1.58
N PHE A 79 -12.92 4.28 -1.39
CA PHE A 79 -14.37 4.46 -1.53
C PHE A 79 -15.09 4.60 -0.19
N ASP A 80 -14.37 4.60 0.90
CA ASP A 80 -14.94 4.70 2.25
C ASP A 80 -15.17 6.17 2.62
N LEU A 81 -16.13 6.77 1.93
CA LEU A 81 -16.48 8.17 2.14
C LEU A 81 -17.29 8.40 3.42
N ASP A 82 -17.94 7.36 3.91
CA ASP A 82 -18.65 7.43 5.18
C ASP A 82 -17.64 7.41 6.31
N PRO A 83 -17.70 8.38 7.24
CA PRO A 83 -16.74 8.41 8.35
C PRO A 83 -16.69 7.12 9.17
N ALA A 84 -17.81 6.44 9.35
CA ALA A 84 -17.83 5.19 10.11
C ALA A 84 -17.06 4.10 9.39
N ASP A 85 -17.22 3.99 8.09
CA ASP A 85 -16.50 3.00 7.28
C ASP A 85 -15.02 3.33 7.23
N PHE A 86 -14.67 4.61 7.09
CA PHE A 86 -13.28 5.04 7.10
C PHE A 86 -12.61 4.63 8.42
N LEU A 87 -13.26 4.94 9.54
CA LEU A 87 -12.69 4.60 10.85
C LEU A 87 -12.58 3.10 11.04
N ARG A 88 -13.52 2.34 10.52
CA ARG A 88 -13.49 0.89 10.63
C ARG A 88 -12.31 0.31 9.89
N VAL A 89 -12.08 0.74 8.65
CA VAL A 89 -10.93 0.30 7.86
C VAL A 89 -9.63 0.76 8.53
N ASP A 90 -9.57 2.00 8.94
CA ASP A 90 -8.38 2.57 9.55
C ASP A 90 -7.98 1.81 10.82
N ARG A 91 -8.95 1.50 11.67
CA ARG A 91 -8.69 0.75 12.90
C ARG A 91 -8.22 -0.67 12.63
N GLY A 92 -8.82 -1.32 11.62
CA GLY A 92 -8.43 -2.67 11.26
C GLY A 92 -7.01 -2.74 10.71
N VAL A 93 -6.60 -1.72 9.96
CA VAL A 93 -5.26 -1.67 9.39
C VAL A 93 -4.22 -1.30 10.45
N ARG A 94 -4.55 -0.43 11.39
CA ARG A 94 -3.59 0.06 12.38
C ARG A 94 -3.00 -0.99 13.28
N GLY A 95 -3.68 -2.09 13.48
CA GLY A 95 -3.15 -3.17 14.31
C GLY A 95 -2.04 -3.97 13.65
N HIS A 96 -1.72 -3.68 12.40
CA HIS A 96 -0.81 -4.48 11.60
C HIS A 96 0.19 -3.61 10.85
N VAL A 97 1.09 -4.26 10.12
CA VAL A 97 2.05 -3.52 9.30
C VAL A 97 1.33 -3.01 8.06
N ALA A 98 1.58 -1.78 7.69
CA ALA A 98 0.99 -1.19 6.50
C ALA A 98 2.05 -0.44 5.71
N THR A 99 1.99 -0.58 4.40
CA THR A 99 2.81 0.22 3.51
C THR A 99 1.95 1.33 2.93
N ARG A 100 2.58 2.33 2.37
CA ARG A 100 1.88 3.48 1.82
C ARG A 100 1.73 3.31 0.32
N GLY A 101 0.49 3.23 -0.16
CA GLY A 101 0.20 3.19 -1.59
C GLY A 101 0.02 4.60 -2.14
N ASN A 102 -0.31 4.69 -3.43
CA ASN A 102 -0.54 5.99 -4.05
C ASN A 102 -1.81 6.65 -3.49
N VAL A 103 -2.80 5.86 -3.09
CA VAL A 103 -4.02 6.42 -2.51
C VAL A 103 -3.69 7.19 -1.23
N GLU A 104 -2.94 6.58 -0.31
CA GLU A 104 -2.57 7.25 0.94
C GLU A 104 -1.68 8.45 0.69
N THR A 105 -0.85 8.38 -0.33
CA THR A 105 0.01 9.50 -0.70
C THR A 105 -0.82 10.69 -1.17
N GLU A 106 -1.88 10.43 -1.92
CA GLU A 106 -2.76 11.50 -2.42
C GLU A 106 -3.68 12.09 -1.36
N LEU A 107 -3.90 11.38 -0.26
CA LEU A 107 -4.75 11.85 0.82
C LEU A 107 -4.05 12.85 1.75
N VAL A 108 -2.78 13.04 1.59
CA VAL A 108 -2.00 13.91 2.49
C VAL A 108 -1.97 15.36 2.04
#